data_f80a308ccb67ed02cdb39cec199d4ca2
#
_entry.id   f80a308ccb67ed02cdb39cec199d4ca2
#
_cell.length_a   1.000
_cell.length_b   1.000
_cell.length_c   1.000
_cell.angle_alpha   90.00
_cell.angle_beta   90.00
_cell.angle_gamma   90.00
#
_symmetry.space_group_name_H-M   'P 1'
#
loop_
_entity.id
_entity.type
_entity.pdbx_description
1 polymer ?
#
loop_
_entity_poly.entity_id
_entity_poly.type
_entity_poly.pdbx_seq_one_letter_code
_entity_poly.pdbx_strand_id
1 'polypeptide(L)'
;MFQRSTPKNLTWPMVTWPGAFVSRRGFLSLAGLGVAALAASGLSPEAAAAPRGGAKPLLPPRGDLRLVAISDLNSSYGSTSYLSEVLRAVELIPSWKPDLVLCGGDMVAGQKQGLSRVHLSAMWASFHRQLLAPLERAGLPVAITMGNHDASSARSGGHYIFELDRQEAERYWRGQQNALGLKFVDASRFPFAYSVRQNDLFLLVWDASSAALPAEQVAWAERQLRSPEAQSARLRLVLGHLPLLAVGEGRDRPGEVLQQSEALRQLLERTGAHAYISGHHHAFFPGRVGQLDLLNLGALGSGPRRRLQDSTAPVQTLTVIDAFWPQGDGAGRTTYTSYNMTTLESISSQQLPAQIQPSQGPPLRRIG
;
A
#
# COMPACT_ATOMS: atom_id res chain seq x y z
N MET A 1 -8.66 57.78 10.09
CA MET A 1 -7.49 57.73 9.20
C MET A 1 -6.81 56.38 9.45
N PHE A 2 -7.29 55.30 8.79
CA PHE A 2 -6.74 53.97 8.93
C PHE A 2 -6.14 53.54 7.58
N GLN A 3 -4.82 53.40 7.55
CA GLN A 3 -4.10 52.89 6.38
C GLN A 3 -4.31 51.38 6.25
N ARG A 4 -4.77 50.97 5.09
CA ARG A 4 -4.83 49.56 4.67
C ARG A 4 -3.45 49.14 4.14
N SER A 5 -2.83 48.17 4.77
CA SER A 5 -1.63 47.48 4.26
C SER A 5 -2.02 46.37 3.30
N THR A 6 -1.51 46.42 2.08
CA THR A 6 -1.62 45.40 1.04
C THR A 6 -0.72 44.19 1.36
N PRO A 7 -1.15 42.95 1.11
CA PRO A 7 -0.30 41.77 1.31
C PRO A 7 0.72 41.64 0.17
N LYS A 8 1.96 41.36 0.55
CA LYS A 8 3.08 41.08 -0.36
C LYS A 8 2.88 39.71 -1.04
N ASN A 9 2.96 39.70 -2.37
CA ASN A 9 3.00 38.52 -3.19
C ASN A 9 4.25 37.68 -2.87
N LEU A 10 4.08 36.45 -2.34
CA LEU A 10 5.14 35.46 -2.28
C LEU A 10 5.14 34.70 -3.60
N THR A 11 6.14 34.94 -4.41
CA THR A 11 6.46 34.12 -5.60
C THR A 11 7.33 32.92 -5.18
N TRP A 12 6.85 31.72 -5.48
CA TRP A 12 7.61 30.47 -5.30
C TRP A 12 8.58 30.29 -6.48
N PRO A 13 9.81 29.83 -6.26
CA PRO A 13 10.73 29.54 -7.36
C PRO A 13 10.29 28.26 -8.11
N MET A 14 10.17 28.39 -9.43
CA MET A 14 10.05 27.25 -10.32
C MET A 14 11.36 26.46 -10.33
N VAL A 15 11.29 25.19 -9.95
CA VAL A 15 12.40 24.24 -10.12
C VAL A 15 12.37 23.74 -11.57
N THR A 16 13.32 24.20 -12.38
CA THR A 16 13.54 23.71 -13.75
C THR A 16 14.45 22.49 -13.72
N TRP A 17 13.99 21.40 -14.32
CA TRP A 17 14.79 20.20 -14.58
C TRP A 17 15.58 20.39 -15.89
N PRO A 18 16.86 20.02 -15.95
CA PRO A 18 17.62 20.07 -17.22
C PRO A 18 17.19 18.92 -18.13
N GLY A 19 16.48 19.26 -19.19
CA GLY A 19 16.19 18.35 -20.29
C GLY A 19 17.40 18.20 -21.20
N ALA A 20 17.88 16.97 -21.38
CA ALA A 20 18.86 16.66 -22.43
C ALA A 20 18.17 16.61 -23.80
N PHE A 21 18.42 17.60 -24.62
CA PHE A 21 18.06 17.58 -26.05
C PHE A 21 19.05 16.68 -26.82
N VAL A 22 18.55 15.59 -27.42
CA VAL A 22 19.26 14.86 -28.44
C VAL A 22 18.75 15.33 -29.79
N SER A 23 19.63 15.97 -30.57
CA SER A 23 19.33 16.49 -31.90
C SER A 23 19.26 15.36 -32.94
N ARG A 24 18.19 15.38 -33.73
CA ARG A 24 18.13 14.61 -35.01
C ARG A 24 18.92 15.34 -36.09
N ARG A 25 19.99 14.75 -36.58
CA ARG A 25 20.45 14.94 -37.97
C ARG A 25 21.44 13.84 -38.40
N GLY A 26 21.10 13.20 -39.50
CA GLY A 26 22.03 12.75 -40.54
C GLY A 26 22.51 11.32 -40.44
N PHE A 27 21.91 10.43 -41.22
CA PHE A 27 22.63 9.37 -41.88
C PHE A 27 21.98 9.06 -43.23
N LEU A 28 22.73 9.41 -44.28
CA LEU A 28 22.53 8.94 -45.64
C LEU A 28 23.73 8.07 -46.05
N SER A 29 23.42 6.91 -46.62
CA SER A 29 24.12 6.11 -47.62
C SER A 29 25.53 5.60 -47.35
N LEU A 30 25.70 4.27 -47.47
CA LEU A 30 26.52 3.66 -48.52
C LEU A 30 26.25 2.15 -48.59
N ALA A 31 25.90 1.71 -49.80
CA ALA A 31 25.77 0.31 -50.17
C ALA A 31 27.15 -0.30 -50.43
N GLY A 32 27.35 -1.57 -50.08
CA GLY A 32 28.53 -2.33 -50.42
C GLY A 32 28.29 -3.82 -50.26
N LEU A 33 28.21 -4.53 -51.39
CA LEU A 33 28.09 -5.97 -51.54
C LEU A 33 29.27 -6.73 -50.93
N GLY A 34 28.99 -7.82 -50.26
CA GLY A 34 30.00 -8.81 -49.89
C GLY A 34 29.32 -10.12 -49.44
N VAL A 35 29.14 -11.06 -50.41
CA VAL A 35 28.71 -12.42 -50.16
C VAL A 35 29.89 -13.22 -49.62
N ALA A 36 29.76 -13.79 -48.42
CA ALA A 36 30.59 -14.93 -48.00
C ALA A 36 29.72 -15.84 -47.13
N ALA A 37 29.43 -16.99 -47.68
CA ALA A 37 28.78 -18.10 -46.98
C ALA A 37 29.76 -18.73 -45.98
N LEU A 38 29.37 -18.84 -44.73
CA LEU A 38 29.99 -19.75 -43.79
C LEU A 38 28.86 -20.42 -42.97
N ALA A 39 28.77 -21.71 -43.12
CA ALA A 39 27.94 -22.57 -42.30
C ALA A 39 28.43 -22.53 -40.87
N ALA A 40 27.53 -22.26 -39.93
CA ALA A 40 27.78 -22.43 -38.53
C ALA A 40 26.51 -22.87 -37.85
N SER A 41 26.57 -24.12 -37.42
CA SER A 41 26.04 -24.70 -36.18
C SER A 41 25.01 -23.85 -35.43
N GLY A 42 23.77 -24.33 -35.43
CA GLY A 42 22.68 -23.86 -34.60
C GLY A 42 23.00 -23.96 -33.13
N LEU A 43 23.07 -22.81 -32.50
CA LEU A 43 22.81 -22.65 -31.08
C LEU A 43 21.58 -21.75 -30.98
N SER A 44 20.42 -22.38 -30.84
CA SER A 44 19.22 -21.71 -30.37
C SER A 44 19.55 -21.06 -29.03
N PRO A 45 19.18 -19.77 -28.78
CA PRO A 45 19.20 -19.25 -27.44
C PRO A 45 18.14 -20.05 -26.68
N GLU A 46 18.61 -20.94 -25.84
CA GLU A 46 17.81 -21.65 -24.84
C GLU A 46 17.18 -20.54 -23.99
N ALA A 47 15.90 -20.28 -24.24
CA ALA A 47 15.09 -19.45 -23.36
C ALA A 47 15.20 -20.14 -21.99
N ALA A 48 15.90 -19.48 -21.06
CA ALA A 48 15.98 -19.92 -19.68
C ALA A 48 14.55 -20.07 -19.18
N ALA A 49 14.04 -21.28 -19.21
CA ALA A 49 12.77 -21.66 -18.61
C ALA A 49 12.89 -21.31 -17.13
N ALA A 50 12.10 -20.36 -16.67
CA ALA A 50 11.93 -20.11 -15.26
C ALA A 50 11.65 -21.45 -14.55
N PRO A 51 12.25 -21.72 -13.38
CA PRO A 51 12.08 -22.98 -12.71
C PRO A 51 10.61 -23.18 -12.37
N ARG A 52 9.92 -24.01 -13.13
CA ARG A 52 8.59 -24.54 -12.83
C ARG A 52 8.78 -25.58 -11.72
N GLY A 53 8.57 -25.15 -10.50
CA GLY A 53 8.68 -26.02 -9.33
C GLY A 53 9.21 -25.25 -8.12
N GLY A 54 8.71 -24.02 -7.86
CA GLY A 54 9.05 -23.28 -6.67
C GLY A 54 8.53 -24.00 -5.42
N ALA A 55 9.40 -24.28 -4.46
CA ALA A 55 9.01 -24.71 -3.13
C ALA A 55 7.90 -23.78 -2.62
N LYS A 56 6.82 -24.38 -2.05
CA LYS A 56 5.79 -23.57 -1.40
C LYS A 56 6.44 -22.84 -0.23
N PRO A 57 6.13 -21.54 -0.02
CA PRO A 57 6.69 -20.81 1.10
C PRO A 57 6.31 -21.51 2.41
N LEU A 58 7.26 -21.62 3.32
CA LEU A 58 6.99 -22.12 4.67
C LEU A 58 6.17 -21.07 5.40
N LEU A 59 4.89 -21.34 5.62
CA LEU A 59 3.99 -20.47 6.37
C LEU A 59 4.32 -20.53 7.86
N PRO A 60 4.17 -19.41 8.59
CA PRO A 60 4.25 -19.41 10.03
C PRO A 60 3.10 -20.23 10.63
N PRO A 61 3.20 -20.68 11.89
CA PRO A 61 2.07 -21.29 12.60
C PRO A 61 0.85 -20.38 12.49
N ARG A 62 -0.30 -20.98 12.10
CA ARG A 62 -1.55 -20.23 11.98
C ARG A 62 -2.03 -19.81 13.36
N GLY A 63 -2.35 -18.50 13.50
CA GLY A 63 -3.06 -17.99 14.66
C GLY A 63 -4.56 -18.33 14.65
N ASP A 64 -5.26 -17.90 15.69
CA ASP A 64 -6.72 -17.98 15.77
C ASP A 64 -7.40 -17.13 14.68
N LEU A 65 -6.71 -16.06 14.24
CA LEU A 65 -7.08 -15.22 13.12
C LEU A 65 -5.85 -15.01 12.23
N ARG A 66 -5.98 -15.29 10.93
CA ARG A 66 -4.95 -15.02 9.92
C ARG A 66 -5.42 -14.00 8.92
N LEU A 67 -4.64 -12.94 8.72
CA LEU A 67 -4.85 -11.97 7.67
C LEU A 67 -3.66 -12.03 6.68
N VAL A 68 -3.93 -11.66 5.43
CA VAL A 68 -2.87 -11.39 4.45
C VAL A 68 -2.97 -9.94 4.03
N ALA A 69 -1.86 -9.21 4.14
CA ALA A 69 -1.79 -7.80 3.78
C ALA A 69 -0.88 -7.60 2.56
N ILE A 70 -1.41 -6.89 1.57
CA ILE A 70 -0.73 -6.46 0.34
C ILE A 70 -0.91 -4.95 0.19
N SER A 71 0.03 -4.28 -0.47
CA SER A 71 -0.04 -2.83 -0.71
C SER A 71 0.77 -2.43 -1.93
N ASP A 72 0.47 -1.25 -2.47
CA ASP A 72 1.27 -0.63 -3.54
C ASP A 72 1.45 -1.61 -4.71
N LEU A 73 0.32 -2.01 -5.29
CA LEU A 73 0.23 -3.04 -6.33
C LEU A 73 0.53 -2.50 -7.72
N ASN A 74 0.44 -1.19 -7.89
CA ASN A 74 0.53 -0.49 -9.16
C ASN A 74 1.93 -0.62 -9.80
N SER A 75 1.95 -0.43 -11.12
CA SER A 75 3.16 -0.29 -11.93
C SER A 75 3.41 1.20 -12.25
N SER A 76 4.05 1.50 -13.37
CA SER A 76 4.28 2.87 -13.83
C SER A 76 2.97 3.63 -14.09
N TYR A 77 2.99 4.94 -13.90
CA TYR A 77 1.82 5.83 -14.05
C TYR A 77 1.02 5.58 -15.34
N GLY A 78 -0.26 5.29 -15.19
CA GLY A 78 -1.20 4.99 -16.27
C GLY A 78 -1.15 3.53 -16.75
N SER A 79 -0.37 2.66 -16.12
CA SER A 79 -0.33 1.24 -16.49
C SER A 79 -1.63 0.52 -16.15
N THR A 80 -2.02 -0.40 -17.01
CA THR A 80 -3.07 -1.40 -16.77
C THR A 80 -2.49 -2.80 -16.51
N SER A 81 -1.16 -2.90 -16.38
CA SER A 81 -0.46 -4.16 -16.17
C SER A 81 0.12 -4.22 -14.75
N TYR A 82 0.24 -5.42 -14.22
CA TYR A 82 0.84 -5.71 -12.93
C TYR A 82 2.12 -6.53 -13.10
N LEU A 83 3.03 -6.41 -12.14
CA LEU A 83 4.24 -7.23 -12.11
C LEU A 83 3.90 -8.70 -11.81
N SER A 84 4.81 -9.60 -12.20
CA SER A 84 4.67 -11.05 -11.95
C SER A 84 4.54 -11.37 -10.47
N GLU A 85 5.20 -10.62 -9.59
CA GLU A 85 5.14 -10.76 -8.14
C GLU A 85 3.72 -10.49 -7.60
N VAL A 86 3.01 -9.51 -8.17
CA VAL A 86 1.61 -9.20 -7.81
C VAL A 86 0.70 -10.36 -8.21
N LEU A 87 0.83 -10.83 -9.44
CA LEU A 87 0.01 -11.93 -9.95
C LEU A 87 0.28 -13.23 -9.18
N ARG A 88 1.54 -13.51 -8.90
CA ARG A 88 1.96 -14.65 -8.08
C ARG A 88 1.40 -14.60 -6.66
N ALA A 89 1.37 -13.41 -6.04
CA ALA A 89 0.77 -13.24 -4.72
C ALA A 89 -0.72 -13.59 -4.74
N VAL A 90 -1.47 -13.10 -5.72
CA VAL A 90 -2.91 -13.39 -5.87
C VAL A 90 -3.17 -14.89 -6.04
N GLU A 91 -2.32 -15.60 -6.77
CA GLU A 91 -2.40 -17.07 -6.93
C GLU A 91 -2.10 -17.81 -5.62
N LEU A 92 -1.18 -17.32 -4.79
CA LEU A 92 -0.76 -17.96 -3.55
C LEU A 92 -1.73 -17.74 -2.39
N ILE A 93 -2.29 -16.54 -2.27
CA ILE A 93 -3.13 -16.12 -1.12
C ILE A 93 -4.23 -17.13 -0.78
N PRO A 94 -5.01 -17.70 -1.73
CA PRO A 94 -6.04 -18.70 -1.39
C PRO A 94 -5.50 -19.94 -0.69
N SER A 95 -4.30 -20.39 -1.07
CA SER A 95 -3.68 -21.58 -0.45
C SER A 95 -3.28 -21.35 1.01
N TRP A 96 -3.14 -20.10 1.43
CA TRP A 96 -2.77 -19.70 2.79
C TRP A 96 -3.99 -19.58 3.71
N LYS A 97 -5.20 -19.66 3.13
CA LYS A 97 -6.50 -19.65 3.83
C LYS A 97 -6.63 -18.49 4.81
N PRO A 98 -6.43 -17.24 4.41
CA PRO A 98 -6.65 -16.10 5.30
C PRO A 98 -8.14 -15.94 5.61
N ASP A 99 -8.45 -15.39 6.78
CA ASP A 99 -9.82 -15.01 7.16
C ASP A 99 -10.23 -13.67 6.51
N LEU A 100 -9.24 -12.85 6.13
CA LEU A 100 -9.44 -11.58 5.44
C LEU A 100 -8.15 -11.18 4.70
N VAL A 101 -8.30 -10.63 3.51
CA VAL A 101 -7.21 -9.96 2.77
C VAL A 101 -7.32 -8.45 2.99
N LEU A 102 -6.21 -7.81 3.35
CA LEU A 102 -6.10 -6.36 3.51
C LEU A 102 -5.30 -5.79 2.32
N CYS A 103 -5.83 -4.77 1.68
CA CYS A 103 -5.11 -4.02 0.65
C CYS A 103 -4.83 -2.59 1.13
N GLY A 104 -3.56 -2.26 1.32
CA GLY A 104 -3.06 -0.99 1.84
C GLY A 104 -3.08 0.18 0.85
N GLY A 105 -3.78 0.05 -0.27
CA GLY A 105 -3.92 1.11 -1.29
C GLY A 105 -2.92 0.99 -2.44
N ASP A 106 -2.98 1.98 -3.34
CA ASP A 106 -2.24 2.03 -4.60
C ASP A 106 -2.47 0.77 -5.45
N MET A 107 -3.75 0.48 -5.65
CA MET A 107 -4.24 -0.65 -6.42
C MET A 107 -4.11 -0.42 -7.92
N VAL A 108 -4.25 0.84 -8.37
CA VAL A 108 -4.12 1.27 -9.76
C VAL A 108 -3.09 2.38 -9.90
N ALA A 109 -2.62 2.62 -11.12
CA ALA A 109 -1.50 3.52 -11.42
C ALA A 109 -1.95 4.93 -11.84
N GLY A 110 -2.93 5.51 -11.15
CA GLY A 110 -3.41 6.88 -11.38
C GLY A 110 -2.43 7.97 -10.89
N GLN A 111 -2.97 9.10 -10.43
CA GLN A 111 -2.21 10.27 -9.98
C GLN A 111 -1.32 10.87 -11.09
N LYS A 112 -1.80 10.81 -12.33
CA LYS A 112 -1.13 11.38 -13.50
C LYS A 112 -2.08 12.33 -14.22
N GLN A 113 -1.67 13.58 -14.39
CA GLN A 113 -2.45 14.55 -15.15
C GLN A 113 -2.64 14.07 -16.59
N GLY A 114 -3.84 14.32 -17.15
CA GLY A 114 -4.17 13.97 -18.52
C GLY A 114 -4.67 12.53 -18.71
N LEU A 115 -4.80 11.73 -17.66
CA LEU A 115 -5.52 10.46 -17.76
C LEU A 115 -7.01 10.72 -18.02
N SER A 116 -7.55 10.07 -19.04
CA SER A 116 -8.98 10.17 -19.35
C SER A 116 -9.79 9.23 -18.47
N ARG A 117 -11.10 9.52 -18.34
CA ARG A 117 -12.07 8.63 -17.67
C ARG A 117 -12.04 7.21 -18.21
N VAL A 118 -11.94 7.05 -19.54
CA VAL A 118 -11.85 5.74 -20.20
C VAL A 118 -10.58 5.00 -19.75
N HIS A 119 -9.48 5.71 -19.65
CA HIS A 119 -8.21 5.11 -19.22
C HIS A 119 -8.25 4.67 -17.75
N LEU A 120 -8.75 5.54 -16.87
CA LEU A 120 -8.93 5.22 -15.44
C LEU A 120 -9.87 4.02 -15.26
N SER A 121 -11.00 3.98 -15.99
CA SER A 121 -11.90 2.83 -15.99
C SER A 121 -11.20 1.55 -16.44
N ALA A 122 -10.32 1.63 -17.46
CA ALA A 122 -9.57 0.46 -17.94
C ALA A 122 -8.57 -0.06 -16.88
N MET A 123 -7.96 0.85 -16.08
CA MET A 123 -7.10 0.45 -14.95
C MET A 123 -7.91 -0.30 -13.88
N TRP A 124 -9.07 0.21 -13.47
CA TRP A 124 -9.96 -0.48 -12.51
C TRP A 124 -10.48 -1.81 -13.05
N ALA A 125 -10.83 -1.87 -14.33
CA ALA A 125 -11.25 -3.13 -14.96
C ALA A 125 -10.10 -4.16 -14.98
N SER A 126 -8.86 -3.70 -15.14
CA SER A 126 -7.70 -4.56 -15.09
C SER A 126 -7.42 -5.07 -13.67
N PHE A 127 -7.48 -4.19 -12.66
CA PHE A 127 -7.43 -4.55 -11.25
C PHE A 127 -8.47 -5.63 -10.91
N HIS A 128 -9.72 -5.41 -11.31
CA HIS A 128 -10.79 -6.38 -11.06
C HIS A 128 -10.46 -7.75 -11.64
N ARG A 129 -10.12 -7.82 -12.93
CA ARG A 129 -9.86 -9.10 -13.62
C ARG A 129 -8.68 -9.86 -13.04
N GLN A 130 -7.59 -9.14 -12.73
CA GLN A 130 -6.31 -9.77 -12.40
C GLN A 130 -6.13 -10.00 -10.91
N LEU A 131 -6.76 -9.18 -10.04
CA LEU A 131 -6.52 -9.23 -8.60
C LEU A 131 -7.81 -9.52 -7.80
N LEU A 132 -8.85 -8.71 -7.95
CA LEU A 132 -10.03 -8.83 -7.10
C LEU A 132 -10.84 -10.09 -7.41
N ALA A 133 -11.22 -10.31 -8.66
CA ALA A 133 -12.06 -11.44 -9.05
C ALA A 133 -11.44 -12.83 -8.73
N PRO A 134 -10.12 -13.07 -8.82
CA PRO A 134 -9.52 -14.31 -8.31
C PRO A 134 -9.73 -14.53 -6.81
N LEU A 135 -9.61 -13.48 -5.99
CA LEU A 135 -9.83 -13.55 -4.54
C LEU A 135 -11.31 -13.77 -4.21
N GLU A 136 -12.21 -13.10 -4.92
CA GLU A 136 -13.66 -13.27 -4.80
C GLU A 136 -14.08 -14.71 -5.16
N ARG A 137 -13.55 -15.27 -6.26
CA ARG A 137 -13.81 -16.67 -6.64
C ARG A 137 -13.31 -17.69 -5.61
N ALA A 138 -12.26 -17.31 -4.87
CA ALA A 138 -11.77 -18.12 -3.75
C ALA A 138 -12.60 -17.94 -2.46
N GLY A 139 -13.64 -17.11 -2.48
CA GLY A 139 -14.50 -16.83 -1.32
C GLY A 139 -13.81 -16.02 -0.22
N LEU A 140 -12.73 -15.31 -0.54
CA LEU A 140 -11.95 -14.54 0.43
C LEU A 140 -12.53 -13.14 0.60
N PRO A 141 -12.86 -12.72 1.83
CA PRO A 141 -13.18 -11.33 2.09
C PRO A 141 -11.99 -10.41 1.82
N VAL A 142 -12.25 -9.23 1.26
CA VAL A 142 -11.20 -8.24 0.92
C VAL A 142 -11.58 -6.88 1.47
N ALA A 143 -10.72 -6.30 2.31
CA ALA A 143 -10.84 -4.92 2.77
C ALA A 143 -9.75 -4.07 2.11
N ILE A 144 -10.12 -2.88 1.63
CA ILE A 144 -9.24 -1.98 0.88
C ILE A 144 -9.18 -0.60 1.52
N THR A 145 -8.08 0.10 1.38
CA THR A 145 -8.01 1.55 1.56
C THR A 145 -7.59 2.22 0.26
N MET A 146 -7.99 3.48 0.05
CA MET A 146 -7.52 4.24 -1.10
C MET A 146 -6.08 4.71 -0.87
N GLY A 147 -5.20 4.48 -1.87
CA GLY A 147 -3.91 5.09 -1.96
C GLY A 147 -3.93 6.41 -2.74
N ASN A 148 -2.78 7.09 -2.78
CA ASN A 148 -2.68 8.36 -3.50
C ASN A 148 -2.77 8.18 -5.03
N HIS A 149 -2.38 7.02 -5.55
CA HIS A 149 -2.55 6.69 -6.97
C HIS A 149 -3.97 6.25 -7.32
N ASP A 150 -4.75 5.78 -6.35
CA ASP A 150 -6.14 5.38 -6.57
C ASP A 150 -7.08 6.57 -6.59
N ALA A 151 -6.96 7.42 -5.56
CA ALA A 151 -7.96 8.44 -5.27
C ALA A 151 -7.46 9.48 -4.26
N SER A 152 -6.34 10.14 -4.57
CA SER A 152 -5.73 11.12 -3.66
C SER A 152 -6.74 12.11 -3.08
N SER A 153 -6.76 12.27 -1.76
CA SER A 153 -7.55 13.28 -1.06
C SER A 153 -6.87 14.65 -0.99
N ALA A 154 -5.68 14.81 -1.62
CA ALA A 154 -4.96 16.07 -1.68
C ALA A 154 -5.76 17.15 -2.43
N ARG A 155 -5.77 18.37 -1.88
CA ARG A 155 -6.56 19.49 -2.41
C ARG A 155 -5.67 20.68 -2.74
N SER A 156 -6.10 21.43 -3.75
CA SER A 156 -5.59 22.76 -4.09
C SER A 156 -6.74 23.66 -4.46
N GLY A 157 -6.81 24.86 -3.92
CA GLY A 157 -7.91 25.80 -4.17
C GLY A 157 -9.30 25.26 -3.79
N GLY A 158 -9.39 24.34 -2.81
CA GLY A 158 -10.65 23.72 -2.37
C GLY A 158 -11.09 22.49 -3.16
N HIS A 159 -10.46 22.19 -4.31
CA HIS A 159 -10.77 21.05 -5.18
C HIS A 159 -9.74 19.93 -5.01
N TYR A 160 -10.14 18.69 -5.27
CA TYR A 160 -9.17 17.58 -5.34
C TYR A 160 -8.24 17.75 -6.53
N ILE A 161 -6.93 17.56 -6.32
CA ILE A 161 -5.93 17.70 -7.40
C ILE A 161 -6.16 16.65 -8.49
N PHE A 162 -6.54 15.43 -8.09
CA PHE A 162 -6.86 14.32 -8.97
C PHE A 162 -8.32 13.90 -8.81
N GLU A 163 -9.23 14.85 -9.06
CA GLU A 163 -10.66 14.66 -8.85
C GLU A 163 -11.24 13.56 -9.73
N LEU A 164 -10.77 13.44 -10.98
CA LEU A 164 -11.25 12.41 -11.91
C LEU A 164 -10.88 11.00 -11.44
N ASP A 165 -9.66 10.81 -10.94
CA ASP A 165 -9.21 9.53 -10.34
C ASP A 165 -10.15 9.15 -9.20
N ARG A 166 -10.45 10.11 -8.31
CA ARG A 166 -11.32 9.90 -7.16
C ARG A 166 -12.76 9.56 -7.57
N GLN A 167 -13.31 10.24 -8.55
CA GLN A 167 -14.65 9.95 -9.10
C GLN A 167 -14.71 8.54 -9.70
N GLU A 168 -13.68 8.11 -10.44
CA GLU A 168 -13.65 6.78 -11.05
C GLU A 168 -13.45 5.67 -10.02
N ALA A 169 -12.63 5.90 -8.99
CA ALA A 169 -12.50 4.99 -7.86
C ALA A 169 -13.85 4.81 -7.13
N GLU A 170 -14.53 5.92 -6.81
CA GLU A 170 -15.84 5.88 -6.16
C GLU A 170 -16.87 5.13 -7.02
N ARG A 171 -16.91 5.41 -8.32
CA ARG A 171 -17.83 4.75 -9.26
C ARG A 171 -17.58 3.24 -9.31
N TYR A 172 -16.31 2.82 -9.40
CA TYR A 172 -15.95 1.42 -9.44
C TYR A 172 -16.35 0.70 -8.14
N TRP A 173 -15.95 1.22 -6.99
CA TRP A 173 -16.13 0.55 -5.71
C TRP A 173 -17.59 0.52 -5.23
N ARG A 174 -18.43 1.50 -5.58
CA ARG A 174 -19.86 1.45 -5.31
C ARG A 174 -20.52 0.19 -5.88
N GLY A 175 -20.06 -0.27 -7.04
CA GLY A 175 -20.53 -1.51 -7.66
C GLY A 175 -20.00 -2.79 -7.02
N GLN A 176 -18.91 -2.70 -6.21
CA GLN A 176 -18.24 -3.87 -5.66
C GLN A 176 -18.52 -4.10 -4.16
N GLN A 177 -19.20 -3.20 -3.48
CA GLN A 177 -19.35 -3.24 -2.01
C GLN A 177 -19.87 -4.60 -1.50
N ASN A 178 -20.87 -5.17 -2.17
CA ASN A 178 -21.49 -6.44 -1.75
C ASN A 178 -20.62 -7.67 -2.07
N ALA A 179 -19.73 -7.56 -3.04
CA ALA A 179 -18.85 -8.66 -3.48
C ALA A 179 -17.63 -8.84 -2.56
N LEU A 180 -17.31 -7.84 -1.73
CA LEU A 180 -16.13 -7.87 -0.86
C LEU A 180 -16.22 -8.87 0.31
N GLY A 181 -17.37 -9.49 0.56
CA GLY A 181 -17.56 -10.44 1.66
C GLY A 181 -17.41 -9.83 3.07
N LEU A 182 -17.53 -8.50 3.19
CA LEU A 182 -17.34 -7.75 4.44
C LEU A 182 -18.66 -7.56 5.20
N LYS A 183 -18.60 -7.65 6.53
CA LYS A 183 -19.69 -7.31 7.42
C LYS A 183 -19.53 -5.87 7.90
N PHE A 184 -20.08 -4.93 7.14
CA PHE A 184 -19.99 -3.51 7.45
C PHE A 184 -20.73 -3.15 8.74
N VAL A 185 -20.08 -2.37 9.60
CA VAL A 185 -20.68 -1.67 10.74
C VAL A 185 -21.12 -0.28 10.29
N ASP A 186 -20.25 0.42 9.57
CA ASP A 186 -20.57 1.70 8.94
C ASP A 186 -19.95 1.73 7.53
N ALA A 187 -20.79 1.88 6.51
CA ALA A 187 -20.37 2.04 5.10
C ALA A 187 -20.80 3.38 4.52
N SER A 188 -21.21 4.35 5.35
CA SER A 188 -21.77 5.64 4.89
C SER A 188 -20.80 6.46 4.04
N ARG A 189 -19.50 6.21 4.18
CA ARG A 189 -18.42 6.90 3.45
C ARG A 189 -17.60 5.94 2.57
N PHE A 190 -18.11 4.71 2.34
CA PHE A 190 -17.44 3.74 1.47
C PHE A 190 -17.31 4.31 0.05
N PRO A 191 -16.17 4.13 -0.64
CA PRO A 191 -15.01 3.30 -0.31
C PRO A 191 -13.90 4.03 0.48
N PHE A 192 -14.07 5.30 0.81
CA PHE A 192 -13.00 6.13 1.38
C PHE A 192 -12.80 5.92 2.88
N ALA A 193 -13.90 5.78 3.63
CA ALA A 193 -13.86 5.49 5.05
C ALA A 193 -15.02 4.58 5.43
N TYR A 194 -14.74 3.54 6.21
CA TYR A 194 -15.76 2.59 6.65
C TYR A 194 -15.22 1.75 7.81
N SER A 195 -16.12 1.02 8.48
CA SER A 195 -15.74 0.05 9.49
C SER A 195 -16.46 -1.28 9.29
N VAL A 196 -15.79 -2.37 9.66
CA VAL A 196 -16.33 -3.73 9.56
C VAL A 196 -16.08 -4.51 10.85
N ARG A 197 -16.96 -5.46 11.13
CA ARG A 197 -16.83 -6.46 12.17
C ARG A 197 -16.76 -7.84 11.54
N GLN A 198 -15.57 -8.40 11.47
CA GLN A 198 -15.30 -9.71 10.86
C GLN A 198 -14.83 -10.67 11.96
N ASN A 199 -15.72 -11.54 12.45
CA ASN A 199 -15.46 -12.40 13.61
C ASN A 199 -14.96 -11.59 14.83
N ASP A 200 -13.79 -11.92 15.36
CA ASP A 200 -13.18 -11.23 16.51
C ASP A 200 -12.35 -9.99 16.11
N LEU A 201 -12.36 -9.62 14.83
CA LEU A 201 -11.69 -8.43 14.30
C LEU A 201 -12.68 -7.28 14.12
N PHE A 202 -12.36 -6.12 14.65
CA PHE A 202 -12.89 -4.84 14.22
C PHE A 202 -11.84 -4.14 13.38
N LEU A 203 -12.19 -3.79 12.14
CA LEU A 203 -11.33 -3.05 11.23
C LEU A 203 -11.96 -1.69 10.92
N LEU A 204 -11.22 -0.63 11.17
CA LEU A 204 -11.54 0.71 10.72
C LEU A 204 -10.65 1.05 9.53
N VAL A 205 -11.26 1.55 8.48
CA VAL A 205 -10.55 2.08 7.30
C VAL A 205 -10.83 3.57 7.20
N TRP A 206 -9.78 4.37 7.04
CA TRP A 206 -9.90 5.81 6.83
C TRP A 206 -9.20 6.28 5.56
N ASP A 207 -9.63 7.41 5.02
CA ASP A 207 -9.05 8.00 3.81
C ASP A 207 -7.73 8.73 4.13
N ALA A 208 -6.68 7.95 4.23
CA ALA A 208 -5.31 8.41 4.38
C ALA A 208 -4.56 8.42 3.04
N SER A 209 -5.25 8.74 1.94
CA SER A 209 -4.67 8.84 0.60
C SER A 209 -3.91 10.16 0.36
N SER A 210 -3.84 11.03 1.36
CA SER A 210 -2.96 12.20 1.45
C SER A 210 -2.59 12.47 2.90
N ALA A 211 -1.67 13.39 3.13
CA ALA A 211 -1.14 13.67 4.47
C ALA A 211 -2.17 14.28 5.44
N ALA A 212 -3.21 14.93 4.95
CA ALA A 212 -4.19 15.60 5.78
C ALA A 212 -5.46 14.75 5.96
N LEU A 213 -5.78 14.40 7.21
CA LEU A 213 -7.08 13.83 7.58
C LEU A 213 -8.03 14.96 8.01
N PRO A 214 -9.21 15.11 7.39
CA PRO A 214 -10.21 16.07 7.85
C PRO A 214 -10.63 15.80 9.31
N ALA A 215 -10.81 16.85 10.11
CA ALA A 215 -11.19 16.75 11.52
C ALA A 215 -12.49 15.94 11.72
N GLU A 216 -13.45 16.06 10.80
CA GLU A 216 -14.69 15.29 10.80
C GLU A 216 -14.47 13.78 10.61
N GLN A 217 -13.46 13.39 9.81
CA GLN A 217 -13.08 11.99 9.64
C GLN A 217 -12.40 11.45 10.90
N VAL A 218 -11.53 12.24 11.53
CA VAL A 218 -10.87 11.88 12.78
C VAL A 218 -11.92 11.67 13.89
N ALA A 219 -12.88 12.61 14.03
CA ALA A 219 -13.98 12.49 14.98
C ALA A 219 -14.88 11.27 14.70
N TRP A 220 -15.15 10.97 13.41
CA TRP A 220 -15.88 9.77 13.01
C TRP A 220 -15.10 8.50 13.41
N ALA A 221 -13.80 8.44 13.12
CA ALA A 221 -12.94 7.30 13.46
C ALA A 221 -12.91 7.05 14.98
N GLU A 222 -12.83 8.11 15.79
CA GLU A 222 -12.88 7.99 17.25
C GLU A 222 -14.23 7.40 17.72
N ARG A 223 -15.36 7.86 17.17
CA ARG A 223 -16.68 7.29 17.49
C ARG A 223 -16.76 5.81 17.11
N GLN A 224 -16.28 5.44 15.92
CA GLN A 224 -16.28 4.05 15.46
C GLN A 224 -15.43 3.14 16.35
N LEU A 225 -14.22 3.58 16.73
CA LEU A 225 -13.33 2.83 17.61
C LEU A 225 -13.88 2.72 19.05
N ARG A 226 -14.74 3.64 19.50
CA ARG A 226 -15.42 3.58 20.79
C ARG A 226 -16.75 2.84 20.75
N SER A 227 -17.20 2.37 19.60
CA SER A 227 -18.48 1.67 19.45
C SER A 227 -18.49 0.33 20.21
N PRO A 228 -19.65 -0.19 20.58
CA PRO A 228 -19.77 -1.53 21.18
C PRO A 228 -19.17 -2.62 20.28
N GLU A 229 -19.32 -2.51 18.97
CA GLU A 229 -18.78 -3.44 17.98
C GLU A 229 -17.25 -3.47 18.00
N ALA A 230 -16.62 -2.29 18.17
CA ALA A 230 -15.17 -2.20 18.29
C ALA A 230 -14.70 -2.70 19.65
N GLN A 231 -15.35 -2.28 20.73
CA GLN A 231 -14.91 -2.59 22.09
C GLN A 231 -15.09 -4.07 22.46
N SER A 232 -16.06 -4.75 21.86
CA SER A 232 -16.25 -6.20 22.03
C SER A 232 -15.31 -7.04 21.15
N ALA A 233 -14.58 -6.43 20.23
CA ALA A 233 -13.62 -7.14 19.36
C ALA A 233 -12.34 -7.46 20.11
N ARG A 234 -11.81 -8.68 19.91
CA ARG A 234 -10.51 -9.09 20.45
C ARG A 234 -9.34 -8.36 19.78
N LEU A 235 -9.46 -8.07 18.48
CA LEU A 235 -8.47 -7.35 17.71
C LEU A 235 -9.10 -6.11 17.05
N ARG A 236 -8.51 -4.95 17.24
CA ARG A 236 -8.89 -3.68 16.60
C ARG A 236 -7.74 -3.19 15.73
N LEU A 237 -7.95 -3.16 14.42
CA LEU A 237 -6.98 -2.69 13.45
C LEU A 237 -7.50 -1.43 12.77
N VAL A 238 -6.57 -0.57 12.41
CA VAL A 238 -6.84 0.60 11.56
C VAL A 238 -6.00 0.50 10.30
N LEU A 239 -6.63 0.63 9.14
CA LEU A 239 -6.01 0.57 7.83
C LEU A 239 -6.08 1.94 7.16
N GLY A 240 -4.95 2.42 6.68
CA GLY A 240 -4.82 3.61 5.85
C GLY A 240 -3.67 3.44 4.87
N HIS A 241 -3.44 4.45 4.02
CA HIS A 241 -2.36 4.35 3.04
C HIS A 241 -1.08 5.04 3.50
N LEU A 242 -1.13 6.35 3.80
CA LEU A 242 0.04 7.06 4.32
C LEU A 242 0.34 6.63 5.77
N PRO A 243 1.62 6.41 6.12
CA PRO A 243 2.01 6.04 7.47
C PRO A 243 1.99 7.22 8.44
N LEU A 244 1.98 6.92 9.75
CA LEU A 244 2.14 7.91 10.81
C LEU A 244 3.60 8.39 10.94
N LEU A 245 4.56 7.51 10.70
CA LEU A 245 5.99 7.80 10.82
C LEU A 245 6.74 7.25 9.61
N ALA A 246 7.82 7.94 9.24
CA ALA A 246 8.59 7.57 8.06
C ALA A 246 9.46 6.32 8.32
N VAL A 247 9.49 5.44 7.31
CA VAL A 247 10.34 4.23 7.31
C VAL A 247 11.13 4.04 6.02
N GLY A 248 10.72 4.68 4.91
CA GLY A 248 11.32 4.49 3.59
C GLY A 248 12.28 5.62 3.19
N GLU A 249 13.41 5.28 2.57
CA GLU A 249 14.32 6.27 1.99
C GLU A 249 13.60 7.17 0.97
N GLY A 250 13.90 8.49 1.05
CA GLY A 250 13.30 9.51 0.20
C GLY A 250 11.85 9.87 0.56
N ARG A 251 11.30 9.26 1.62
CA ARG A 251 9.94 9.50 2.10
C ARG A 251 9.89 10.16 3.50
N ASP A 252 11.02 10.49 4.09
CA ASP A 252 11.10 11.14 5.39
C ASP A 252 11.05 12.67 5.24
N ARG A 253 9.88 13.17 4.81
CA ARG A 253 9.63 14.59 4.54
C ARG A 253 8.13 14.90 4.62
N PRO A 254 7.76 16.20 4.77
CA PRO A 254 6.36 16.63 4.77
C PRO A 254 5.60 16.17 3.52
N GLY A 255 4.37 15.70 3.73
CA GLY A 255 3.50 15.20 2.66
C GLY A 255 3.58 13.68 2.42
N GLU A 256 4.60 13.01 2.94
CA GLU A 256 4.80 11.57 2.81
C GLU A 256 4.32 10.78 4.03
N VAL A 257 4.02 11.46 5.12
CA VAL A 257 3.43 10.92 6.35
C VAL A 257 2.19 11.72 6.73
N LEU A 258 1.32 11.15 7.56
CA LEU A 258 0.15 11.84 8.06
C LEU A 258 0.54 13.05 8.92
N GLN A 259 -0.13 14.17 8.69
CA GLN A 259 -0.02 15.33 9.56
C GLN A 259 -0.58 15.02 10.94
N GLN A 260 -0.09 15.73 11.97
CA GLN A 260 -0.50 15.50 13.36
C GLN A 260 -0.35 14.04 13.82
N SER A 261 0.67 13.36 13.30
CA SER A 261 0.89 11.93 13.51
C SER A 261 0.87 11.52 14.99
N GLU A 262 1.45 12.35 15.88
CA GLU A 262 1.46 12.09 17.32
C GLU A 262 0.03 12.17 17.92
N ALA A 263 -0.77 13.15 17.56
CA ALA A 263 -2.16 13.25 18.02
C ALA A 263 -3.02 12.08 17.52
N LEU A 264 -2.81 11.66 16.28
CA LEU A 264 -3.46 10.48 15.69
C LEU A 264 -3.01 9.19 16.40
N ARG A 265 -1.72 9.01 16.64
CA ARG A 265 -1.18 7.88 17.39
C ARG A 265 -1.83 7.77 18.79
N GLN A 266 -1.85 8.88 19.53
CA GLN A 266 -2.49 8.94 20.84
C GLN A 266 -4.00 8.64 20.79
N LEU A 267 -4.70 9.11 19.73
CA LEU A 267 -6.11 8.76 19.51
C LEU A 267 -6.27 7.25 19.35
N LEU A 268 -5.46 6.61 18.54
CA LEU A 268 -5.52 5.18 18.31
C LEU A 268 -5.22 4.40 19.59
N GLU A 269 -4.22 4.79 20.36
CA GLU A 269 -3.89 4.15 21.65
C GLU A 269 -5.04 4.29 22.67
N ARG A 270 -5.56 5.52 22.90
CA ARG A 270 -6.63 5.72 23.90
C ARG A 270 -7.97 5.09 23.52
N THR A 271 -8.17 4.73 22.24
CA THR A 271 -9.34 3.99 21.77
C THR A 271 -9.11 2.49 21.71
N GLY A 272 -7.89 2.03 22.05
CA GLY A 272 -7.52 0.62 22.15
C GLY A 272 -7.27 -0.04 20.80
N ALA A 273 -6.89 0.72 19.77
CA ALA A 273 -6.38 0.15 18.53
C ALA A 273 -5.08 -0.62 18.80
N HIS A 274 -4.95 -1.83 18.26
CA HIS A 274 -3.77 -2.67 18.43
C HIS A 274 -2.69 -2.33 17.39
N ALA A 275 -3.10 -2.06 16.16
CA ALA A 275 -2.18 -1.70 15.08
C ALA A 275 -2.78 -0.69 14.10
N TYR A 276 -1.91 0.16 13.56
CA TYR A 276 -2.11 0.92 12.34
C TYR A 276 -1.31 0.31 11.20
N ILE A 277 -1.99 -0.07 10.13
CA ILE A 277 -1.42 -0.70 8.95
C ILE A 277 -1.40 0.31 7.81
N SER A 278 -0.25 0.48 7.15
CA SER A 278 -0.05 1.44 6.06
C SER A 278 0.83 0.90 4.94
N GLY A 279 0.71 1.48 3.74
CA GLY A 279 1.58 1.29 2.59
C GLY A 279 2.46 2.51 2.31
N HIS A 280 2.41 3.00 1.05
CA HIS A 280 2.98 4.27 0.58
C HIS A 280 4.52 4.37 0.61
N HIS A 281 5.15 3.92 1.68
CA HIS A 281 6.60 4.01 1.81
C HIS A 281 7.33 2.89 1.08
N HIS A 282 6.62 1.87 0.59
CA HIS A 282 7.16 0.74 -0.16
C HIS A 282 8.28 -0.01 0.59
N ALA A 283 8.33 0.10 1.92
CA ALA A 283 9.36 -0.45 2.78
C ALA A 283 8.72 -1.20 3.95
N PHE A 284 8.84 -2.53 3.94
CA PHE A 284 8.30 -3.34 5.03
C PHE A 284 9.04 -3.09 6.33
N PHE A 285 8.31 -2.69 7.37
CA PHE A 285 8.83 -2.59 8.72
C PHE A 285 7.71 -2.75 9.76
N PRO A 286 7.75 -3.81 10.60
CA PRO A 286 6.85 -3.96 11.73
C PRO A 286 7.43 -3.22 12.93
N GLY A 287 6.95 -2.02 13.20
CA GLY A 287 7.43 -1.17 14.29
C GLY A 287 6.39 -0.97 15.39
N ARG A 288 6.83 -0.48 16.55
CA ARG A 288 5.98 -0.10 17.67
C ARG A 288 6.43 1.21 18.28
N VAL A 289 5.45 2.05 18.62
CA VAL A 289 5.63 3.25 19.44
C VAL A 289 4.58 3.23 20.54
N GLY A 290 4.99 3.36 21.79
CA GLY A 290 4.07 3.20 22.91
C GLY A 290 3.44 1.81 22.95
N GLN A 291 2.12 1.76 22.89
CA GLN A 291 1.34 0.51 22.86
C GLN A 291 0.83 0.17 21.44
N LEU A 292 1.03 1.05 20.46
CA LEU A 292 0.51 0.90 19.11
C LEU A 292 1.54 0.25 18.20
N ASP A 293 1.17 -0.85 17.55
CA ASP A 293 1.93 -1.39 16.44
C ASP A 293 1.74 -0.52 15.19
N LEU A 294 2.83 -0.21 14.50
CA LEU A 294 2.84 0.49 13.23
C LEU A 294 3.39 -0.48 12.17
N LEU A 295 2.50 -1.15 11.46
CA LEU A 295 2.88 -2.06 10.40
C LEU A 295 2.97 -1.29 9.09
N ASN A 296 4.18 -1.02 8.64
CA ASN A 296 4.43 -0.48 7.32
C ASN A 296 4.60 -1.64 6.34
N LEU A 297 3.73 -1.73 5.36
CA LEU A 297 3.78 -2.73 4.29
C LEU A 297 4.82 -2.32 3.25
N GLY A 298 5.56 -3.27 2.71
CA GLY A 298 6.36 -3.02 1.52
C GLY A 298 5.50 -3.07 0.25
N ALA A 299 6.01 -2.52 -0.84
CA ALA A 299 5.33 -2.61 -2.12
C ALA A 299 5.33 -4.05 -2.62
N LEU A 300 4.19 -4.49 -3.12
CA LEU A 300 4.07 -5.73 -3.88
C LEU A 300 4.27 -5.47 -5.37
N GLY A 301 3.92 -4.27 -5.83
CA GLY A 301 4.11 -3.79 -7.19
C GLY A 301 5.48 -3.13 -7.41
N SER A 302 5.51 -2.09 -8.22
CA SER A 302 6.75 -1.41 -8.60
C SER A 302 7.30 -0.51 -7.50
N GLY A 303 8.64 -0.32 -7.52
CA GLY A 303 9.33 0.67 -6.71
C GLY A 303 9.52 0.34 -5.24
N PRO A 304 9.83 -0.94 -4.86
CA PRO A 304 10.18 -1.21 -3.47
C PRO A 304 11.36 -0.31 -3.04
N ARG A 305 11.33 0.14 -1.78
CA ARG A 305 12.29 1.12 -1.25
C ARG A 305 13.11 0.53 -0.12
N ARG A 306 14.34 1.04 -0.01
CA ARG A 306 15.17 0.78 1.15
C ARG A 306 14.56 1.44 2.39
N ARG A 307 14.68 0.79 3.54
CA ARG A 307 14.33 1.39 4.83
C ARG A 307 15.34 2.47 5.21
N LEU A 308 14.90 3.41 6.01
CA LEU A 308 15.82 4.39 6.64
C LEU A 308 16.86 3.66 7.48
N GLN A 309 18.10 4.12 7.47
CA GLN A 309 19.25 3.58 8.19
C GLN A 309 19.49 2.08 7.93
N ASP A 310 19.13 1.56 6.76
CA ASP A 310 19.31 0.17 6.38
C ASP A 310 20.01 0.06 5.02
N SER A 311 20.94 -0.86 4.89
CA SER A 311 21.67 -1.13 3.63
C SER A 311 21.06 -2.30 2.83
N THR A 312 20.09 -3.02 3.39
CA THR A 312 19.45 -4.17 2.74
C THR A 312 18.75 -3.75 1.44
N ALA A 313 18.98 -4.50 0.38
CA ALA A 313 18.31 -4.26 -0.89
C ALA A 313 16.78 -4.39 -0.75
N PRO A 314 16.01 -3.46 -1.33
CA PRO A 314 14.55 -3.51 -1.27
C PRO A 314 14.01 -4.65 -2.15
N VAL A 315 12.92 -5.26 -1.72
CA VAL A 315 12.24 -6.36 -2.42
C VAL A 315 10.73 -6.17 -2.36
N GLN A 316 10.01 -6.74 -3.34
CA GLN A 316 8.55 -6.84 -3.31
C GLN A 316 8.13 -7.75 -2.16
N THR A 317 7.10 -7.34 -1.41
CA THR A 317 6.68 -8.08 -0.23
C THR A 317 5.18 -8.30 -0.14
N LEU A 318 4.82 -9.41 0.51
CA LEU A 318 3.49 -9.73 1.00
C LEU A 318 3.61 -10.10 2.47
N THR A 319 2.68 -9.67 3.32
CA THR A 319 2.75 -9.88 4.77
C THR A 319 1.60 -10.75 5.28
N VAL A 320 1.91 -11.79 6.04
CA VAL A 320 0.97 -12.58 6.84
C VAL A 320 0.92 -12.00 8.25
N ILE A 321 -0.29 -11.78 8.74
CA ILE A 321 -0.57 -11.31 10.10
C ILE A 321 -1.32 -12.42 10.80
N ASP A 322 -0.73 -13.01 11.84
CA ASP A 322 -1.38 -14.01 12.68
C ASP A 322 -1.64 -13.43 14.09
N ALA A 323 -2.88 -13.45 14.51
CA ALA A 323 -3.28 -13.08 15.87
C ALA A 323 -3.57 -14.36 16.66
N PHE A 324 -3.01 -14.43 17.87
CA PHE A 324 -3.20 -15.51 18.82
C PHE A 324 -3.91 -14.96 20.04
N TRP A 325 -5.04 -15.56 20.38
CA TRP A 325 -5.81 -15.14 21.55
C TRP A 325 -5.13 -15.59 22.84
N PRO A 326 -5.35 -14.85 23.95
CA PRO A 326 -4.86 -15.27 25.26
C PRO A 326 -5.25 -16.73 25.58
N GLN A 327 -4.28 -17.51 26.06
CA GLN A 327 -4.49 -18.85 26.58
C GLN A 327 -4.21 -18.84 28.07
N GLY A 328 -5.20 -19.18 28.91
CA GLY A 328 -5.08 -19.08 30.37
C GLY A 328 -4.71 -17.65 30.79
N ASP A 329 -3.69 -17.51 31.62
CA ASP A 329 -3.19 -16.22 32.11
C ASP A 329 -2.19 -15.55 31.13
N GLY A 330 -1.94 -16.16 29.96
CA GLY A 330 -1.03 -15.62 28.94
C GLY A 330 -1.63 -14.42 28.21
N ALA A 331 -0.75 -13.50 27.74
CA ALA A 331 -1.17 -12.39 26.88
C ALA A 331 -1.39 -12.85 25.43
N GLY A 332 -2.39 -12.26 24.76
CA GLY A 332 -2.52 -12.40 23.30
C GLY A 332 -1.34 -11.77 22.58
N ARG A 333 -1.04 -12.26 21.37
CA ARG A 333 0.05 -11.71 20.55
C ARG A 333 -0.35 -11.61 19.10
N THR A 334 0.26 -10.69 18.38
CA THR A 334 0.16 -10.58 16.91
C THR A 334 1.57 -10.74 16.32
N THR A 335 1.69 -11.52 15.26
CA THR A 335 2.95 -11.72 14.52
C THR A 335 2.81 -11.18 13.10
N TYR A 336 3.89 -10.66 12.56
CA TYR A 336 3.98 -10.08 11.22
C TYR A 336 5.09 -10.79 10.46
N THR A 337 4.72 -11.69 9.54
CA THR A 337 5.70 -12.43 8.72
C THR A 337 5.60 -11.95 7.28
N SER A 338 6.64 -11.29 6.78
CA SER A 338 6.70 -10.82 5.40
C SER A 338 7.56 -11.71 4.53
N TYR A 339 7.17 -11.87 3.28
CA TYR A 339 7.85 -12.72 2.30
C TYR A 339 8.43 -11.86 1.18
N ASN A 340 9.66 -12.17 0.78
CA ASN A 340 10.23 -11.72 -0.49
C ASN A 340 9.49 -12.43 -1.62
N MET A 341 8.77 -11.72 -2.46
CA MET A 341 7.92 -12.31 -3.50
C MET A 341 8.70 -12.85 -4.71
N THR A 342 9.98 -12.53 -4.82
CA THR A 342 10.87 -13.16 -5.81
C THR A 342 11.30 -14.57 -5.37
N THR A 343 11.79 -14.70 -4.13
CA THR A 343 12.32 -15.99 -3.61
C THR A 343 11.28 -16.83 -2.85
N LEU A 344 10.21 -16.21 -2.36
CA LEU A 344 9.20 -16.76 -1.44
C LEU A 344 9.76 -17.13 -0.05
N GLU A 345 10.92 -16.62 0.30
CA GLU A 345 11.49 -16.75 1.64
C GLU A 345 10.94 -15.68 2.57
N SER A 346 10.75 -16.04 3.84
CA SER A 346 10.35 -15.05 4.85
C SER A 346 11.51 -14.12 5.18
N ILE A 347 11.21 -12.84 5.36
CA ILE A 347 12.16 -11.85 5.82
C ILE A 347 12.35 -12.04 7.33
N SER A 348 13.53 -12.47 7.73
CA SER A 348 13.88 -12.63 9.15
C SER A 348 13.89 -11.28 9.87
N SER A 349 13.45 -11.27 11.12
CA SER A 349 13.57 -10.08 11.97
C SER A 349 15.04 -9.61 12.12
N GLN A 350 15.99 -10.54 12.06
CA GLN A 350 17.43 -10.21 12.10
C GLN A 350 17.92 -9.42 10.87
N GLN A 351 17.21 -9.50 9.75
CA GLN A 351 17.49 -8.73 8.54
C GLN A 351 16.93 -7.30 8.59
N LEU A 352 16.18 -6.97 9.62
CA LEU A 352 15.59 -5.66 9.83
C LEU A 352 16.37 -4.88 10.89
N PRO A 353 16.51 -3.55 10.78
CA PRO A 353 17.12 -2.75 11.84
C PRO A 353 16.33 -2.90 13.14
N ALA A 354 17.02 -2.84 14.30
CA ALA A 354 16.37 -2.94 15.61
C ALA A 354 15.39 -1.79 15.85
N GLN A 355 15.65 -0.64 15.25
CA GLN A 355 14.78 0.53 15.24
C GLN A 355 15.02 1.38 13.99
N ILE A 356 14.05 2.19 13.64
CA ILE A 356 14.15 3.26 12.63
C ILE A 356 13.91 4.58 13.35
N GLN A 357 14.82 5.57 13.12
CA GLN A 357 14.66 6.94 13.60
C GLN A 357 14.25 7.83 12.43
N PRO A 358 12.97 8.22 12.32
CA PRO A 358 12.56 9.22 11.35
C PRO A 358 13.08 10.61 11.74
N SER A 359 13.11 11.53 10.78
CA SER A 359 13.50 12.93 11.04
C SER A 359 12.51 13.65 11.97
N GLN A 360 11.26 13.22 11.97
CA GLN A 360 10.20 13.73 12.83
C GLN A 360 9.50 12.59 13.58
N GLY A 361 9.32 12.77 14.88
CA GLY A 361 8.65 11.82 15.75
C GLY A 361 9.60 10.88 16.50
N PRO A 362 9.05 9.98 17.31
CA PRO A 362 9.81 9.02 18.11
C PRO A 362 10.40 7.90 17.25
N PRO A 363 11.44 7.20 17.75
CA PRO A 363 11.95 6.01 17.08
C PRO A 363 10.89 4.90 17.03
N LEU A 364 10.80 4.23 15.89
CA LEU A 364 10.05 2.98 15.74
C LEU A 364 10.94 1.82 16.16
N ARG A 365 10.57 1.13 17.22
CA ARG A 365 11.25 -0.10 17.63
C ARG A 365 10.67 -1.28 16.87
N ARG A 366 11.53 -2.14 16.33
CA ARG A 366 11.10 -3.37 15.64
C ARG A 366 10.34 -4.30 16.60
N ILE A 367 9.25 -4.90 16.08
CA ILE A 367 8.51 -5.98 16.72
C ILE A 367 9.09 -7.33 16.23
N GLY A 368 9.27 -8.28 17.11
CA GLY A 368 9.70 -9.65 16.77
C GLY A 368 10.88 -10.10 17.54
#